data_46de1c13467ae17aa5e4cbc15b44cddd
#
_entry.id   46de1c13467ae17aa5e4cbc15b44cddd
#
_cell.length_a   1.000
_cell.length_b   1.000
_cell.length_c   1.000
_cell.angle_alpha   90.00
_cell.angle_beta   90.00
_cell.angle_gamma   90.00
#
_symmetry.space_group_name_H-M   'P 1'
#
loop_
_entity.id
_entity.type
_entity.pdbx_description
1 polymer ?
#
loop_
_entity_poly.entity_id
_entity_poly.type
_entity_poly.pdbx_seq_one_letter_code
_entity_poly.pdbx_strand_id
1 'polypeptide(L)'
;EYSGKLYATWMHDKGSYADFVLQAGRYEQELEGFDNTGMDKSKADYGTWGFGASVEVGHMFSFDSGVDDRRWFNHWFVEPQLQLSYFLAKGADYTTSTGLKVDQGNADFLTGRAGFVLGKKFNYGTSDDLDRRYFQVALLGGVKHEFLGGDQTISYTGVDGAKASVHAGDIDGTRFYYGVNCDWQVTDNFRLYAQASREEGDRYTKDYDISIGGKLLF
;
A
#
# COMPACT_ATOMS: atom_id res chain seq x y z
N GLU A 1 -17.16 7.24 1.21
CA GLU A 1 -16.09 6.86 0.29
C GLU A 1 -16.58 5.83 -0.71
N TYR A 2 -16.29 6.04 -1.99
CA TYR A 2 -16.58 5.08 -3.06
C TYR A 2 -15.29 4.90 -3.88
N SER A 3 -14.80 3.67 -4.02
CA SER A 3 -13.61 3.41 -4.80
C SER A 3 -13.73 2.15 -5.64
N GLY A 4 -13.04 2.13 -6.77
CA GLY A 4 -12.91 0.99 -7.66
C GLY A 4 -11.44 0.71 -7.95
N LYS A 5 -11.09 -0.57 -8.05
CA LYS A 5 -9.74 -1.02 -8.40
C LYS A 5 -9.82 -2.06 -9.51
N LEU A 6 -8.95 -1.91 -10.49
CA LEU A 6 -8.68 -2.91 -11.52
C LEU A 6 -7.25 -3.41 -11.34
N TYR A 7 -7.06 -4.70 -11.44
CA TYR A 7 -5.73 -5.29 -11.38
C TYR A 7 -5.58 -6.33 -12.50
N ALA A 8 -4.36 -6.47 -12.98
CA ALA A 8 -3.96 -7.47 -13.95
C ALA A 8 -2.59 -8.02 -13.58
N THR A 9 -2.48 -9.34 -13.56
CA THR A 9 -1.23 -10.04 -13.29
C THR A 9 -0.81 -10.81 -14.52
N TRP A 10 0.40 -10.57 -14.98
CA TRP A 10 1.07 -11.41 -15.94
C TRP A 10 2.08 -12.32 -15.23
N MET A 11 2.02 -13.61 -15.50
CA MET A 11 2.92 -14.59 -14.91
C MET A 11 3.60 -15.42 -16.00
N HIS A 12 4.89 -15.66 -15.82
CA HIS A 12 5.68 -16.52 -16.68
C HIS A 12 6.05 -17.81 -15.93
N ASP A 13 6.03 -18.96 -16.61
CA ASP A 13 6.27 -20.29 -16.04
C ASP A 13 7.62 -20.43 -15.29
N LYS A 14 8.58 -19.56 -15.57
CA LYS A 14 9.89 -19.53 -14.91
C LYS A 14 9.93 -18.69 -13.64
N GLY A 15 8.78 -18.21 -13.15
CA GLY A 15 8.68 -17.48 -11.89
C GLY A 15 8.76 -15.95 -12.01
N SER A 16 8.85 -15.36 -13.22
CA SER A 16 8.72 -13.91 -13.40
C SER A 16 7.25 -13.51 -13.39
N TYR A 17 6.96 -12.32 -12.85
CA TYR A 17 5.63 -11.75 -12.91
C TYR A 17 5.66 -10.22 -13.10
N ALA A 18 4.54 -9.69 -13.53
CA ALA A 18 4.28 -8.27 -13.54
C ALA A 18 2.83 -8.02 -13.13
N ASP A 19 2.66 -7.18 -12.11
CA ASP A 19 1.36 -6.78 -11.59
C ASP A 19 1.07 -5.32 -11.95
N PHE A 20 -0.14 -5.07 -12.41
CA PHE A 20 -0.65 -3.75 -12.75
C PHE A 20 -1.89 -3.46 -11.92
N VAL A 21 -1.93 -2.30 -11.30
CA VAL A 21 -3.10 -1.84 -10.55
C VAL A 21 -3.48 -0.45 -11.02
N LEU A 22 -4.77 -0.26 -11.29
CA LEU A 22 -5.39 1.05 -11.49
C LEU A 22 -6.47 1.25 -10.44
N GLN A 23 -6.52 2.42 -9.85
CA GLN A 23 -7.54 2.76 -8.86
C GLN A 23 -8.09 4.16 -9.08
N ALA A 24 -9.37 4.32 -8.80
CA ALA A 24 -10.03 5.61 -8.74
C ALA A 24 -11.04 5.60 -7.59
N GLY A 25 -11.18 6.71 -6.90
CA GLY A 25 -12.11 6.82 -5.80
C GLY A 25 -12.56 8.24 -5.55
N ARG A 26 -13.75 8.39 -4.97
CA ARG A 26 -14.27 9.63 -4.45
C ARG A 26 -14.25 9.56 -2.93
N TYR A 27 -13.63 10.56 -2.32
CA TYR A 27 -13.46 10.69 -0.89
C TYR A 27 -14.29 11.88 -0.41
N GLU A 28 -15.24 11.64 0.47
CA GLU A 28 -16.02 12.69 1.12
C GLU A 28 -15.41 12.92 2.50
N GLN A 29 -15.16 14.18 2.82
CA GLN A 29 -14.53 14.60 4.06
C GLN A 29 -15.41 15.59 4.77
N GLU A 30 -15.58 15.41 6.07
CA GLU A 30 -16.22 16.31 6.99
C GLU A 30 -15.16 16.88 7.93
N LEU A 31 -15.02 18.19 7.96
CA LEU A 31 -14.11 18.91 8.84
C LEU A 31 -14.89 19.67 9.89
N GLU A 32 -14.49 19.53 11.13
CA GLU A 32 -14.94 20.35 12.23
C GLU A 32 -13.72 20.96 12.94
N GLY A 33 -13.76 22.26 13.16
CA GLY A 33 -12.73 22.99 13.88
C GLY A 33 -13.32 24.12 14.69
N PHE A 34 -12.53 24.71 15.57
CA PHE A 34 -12.89 25.95 16.28
C PHE A 34 -12.12 27.12 15.65
N ASP A 35 -12.74 28.29 15.65
CA ASP A 35 -12.05 29.53 15.30
C ASP A 35 -10.94 29.85 16.33
N ASN A 36 -10.12 30.87 16.05
CA ASN A 36 -9.05 31.29 16.93
C ASN A 36 -9.50 31.77 18.32
N THR A 37 -10.79 32.07 18.48
CA THR A 37 -11.38 32.49 19.74
C THR A 37 -11.88 31.30 20.56
N GLY A 38 -12.02 30.12 19.93
CA GLY A 38 -12.59 28.92 20.53
C GLY A 38 -14.11 28.99 20.74
N MET A 39 -14.77 30.05 20.24
CA MET A 39 -16.20 30.27 20.46
C MET A 39 -17.07 29.78 19.31
N ASP A 40 -16.59 29.91 18.07
CA ASP A 40 -17.37 29.52 16.90
C ASP A 40 -16.86 28.21 16.29
N LYS A 41 -17.80 27.28 16.10
CA LYS A 41 -17.54 26.02 15.42
C LYS A 41 -17.56 26.24 13.91
N SER A 42 -16.45 25.98 13.25
CA SER A 42 -16.35 26.01 11.79
C SER A 42 -16.49 24.58 11.26
N LYS A 43 -17.35 24.40 10.28
CA LYS A 43 -17.59 23.11 9.60
C LYS A 43 -17.44 23.27 8.11
N ALA A 44 -16.99 22.22 7.46
CA ALA A 44 -16.99 22.12 6.01
C ALA A 44 -17.14 20.66 5.58
N ASP A 45 -17.95 20.44 4.56
CA ASP A 45 -18.12 19.16 3.87
C ASP A 45 -17.63 19.34 2.44
N TYR A 46 -16.74 18.47 1.99
CA TYR A 46 -16.29 18.49 0.62
C TYR A 46 -15.91 17.10 0.12
N GLY A 47 -15.95 16.92 -1.20
CA GLY A 47 -15.56 15.68 -1.86
C GLY A 47 -14.39 15.90 -2.81
N THR A 48 -13.45 14.95 -2.81
CA THR A 48 -12.31 14.95 -3.72
C THR A 48 -12.19 13.61 -4.45
N TRP A 49 -11.48 13.62 -5.58
CA TRP A 49 -11.17 12.44 -6.35
C TRP A 49 -9.71 12.04 -6.17
N GLY A 50 -9.48 10.74 -6.04
CA GLY A 50 -8.15 10.17 -6.08
C GLY A 50 -7.99 9.18 -7.22
N PHE A 51 -6.84 9.21 -7.88
CA PHE A 51 -6.48 8.34 -9.00
C PHE A 51 -5.11 7.74 -8.73
N GLY A 52 -4.97 6.44 -8.92
CA GLY A 52 -3.70 5.76 -8.71
C GLY A 52 -3.42 4.73 -9.78
N ALA A 53 -2.14 4.55 -10.05
CA ALA A 53 -1.61 3.51 -10.90
C ALA A 53 -0.34 2.93 -10.28
N SER A 54 -0.16 1.61 -10.35
CA SER A 54 1.10 0.99 -9.96
C SER A 54 1.48 -0.15 -10.89
N VAL A 55 2.77 -0.37 -11.00
CA VAL A 55 3.37 -1.53 -11.63
C VAL A 55 4.39 -2.14 -10.69
N GLU A 56 4.32 -3.45 -10.52
CA GLU A 56 5.31 -4.24 -9.80
C GLU A 56 5.83 -5.33 -10.71
N VAL A 57 7.13 -5.58 -10.65
CA VAL A 57 7.77 -6.71 -11.33
C VAL A 57 8.61 -7.49 -10.33
N GLY A 58 8.62 -8.79 -10.46
CA GLY A 58 9.42 -9.66 -9.62
C GLY A 58 9.78 -10.97 -10.31
N HIS A 59 10.68 -11.70 -9.66
CA HIS A 59 11.06 -13.03 -10.10
C HIS A 59 11.32 -13.93 -8.89
N MET A 60 10.63 -15.04 -8.82
CA MET A 60 10.81 -16.04 -7.76
C MET A 60 11.87 -17.08 -8.18
N PHE A 61 13.01 -17.07 -7.50
CA PHE A 61 14.04 -18.09 -7.59
C PHE A 61 13.77 -19.16 -6.55
N SER A 62 13.37 -20.35 -6.98
CA SER A 62 13.14 -21.50 -6.09
C SER A 62 14.35 -22.40 -6.05
N PHE A 63 14.72 -22.84 -4.86
CA PHE A 63 15.83 -23.75 -4.61
C PHE A 63 15.31 -25.16 -4.33
N ASP A 64 15.10 -25.92 -5.40
CA ASP A 64 14.69 -27.32 -5.34
C ASP A 64 15.72 -28.21 -6.01
N SER A 65 16.24 -29.20 -5.29
CA SER A 65 17.25 -30.11 -5.83
C SER A 65 16.66 -31.30 -6.60
N GLY A 66 15.34 -31.43 -6.59
CA GLY A 66 14.61 -32.49 -7.35
C GLY A 66 14.89 -33.94 -6.95
N VAL A 67 15.83 -34.20 -6.05
CA VAL A 67 16.35 -35.57 -5.78
C VAL A 67 16.15 -36.00 -4.33
N ASP A 68 16.05 -35.08 -3.38
CA ASP A 68 15.90 -35.43 -1.97
C ASP A 68 15.18 -34.31 -1.21
N ASP A 69 13.93 -34.55 -0.86
CA ASP A 69 13.07 -33.62 -0.15
C ASP A 69 13.53 -33.28 1.28
N ARG A 70 14.49 -34.08 1.81
CA ARG A 70 15.02 -33.90 3.17
C ARG A 70 16.17 -32.91 3.27
N ARG A 71 16.65 -32.35 2.17
CA ARG A 71 17.73 -31.35 2.24
C ARG A 71 17.19 -30.05 2.84
N TRP A 72 17.90 -29.46 3.78
CA TRP A 72 17.48 -28.26 4.53
C TRP A 72 17.24 -27.04 3.63
N PHE A 73 17.84 -26.96 2.43
CA PHE A 73 17.68 -25.86 1.48
C PHE A 73 16.56 -26.09 0.46
N ASN A 74 15.93 -27.27 0.41
CA ASN A 74 14.79 -27.51 -0.45
C ASN A 74 13.59 -26.65 -0.03
N HIS A 75 12.79 -26.22 -1.02
CA HIS A 75 11.61 -25.38 -0.85
C HIS A 75 11.89 -23.98 -0.30
N TRP A 76 13.15 -23.55 -0.28
CA TRP A 76 13.49 -22.15 -0.10
C TRP A 76 13.29 -21.39 -1.40
N PHE A 77 12.90 -20.13 -1.29
CA PHE A 77 12.84 -19.23 -2.42
C PHE A 77 13.29 -17.83 -2.02
N VAL A 78 13.79 -17.09 -2.99
CA VAL A 78 14.05 -15.65 -2.90
C VAL A 78 13.36 -14.96 -4.07
N GLU A 79 12.70 -13.86 -3.78
CA GLU A 79 11.93 -13.12 -4.76
C GLU A 79 12.27 -11.61 -4.65
N PRO A 80 13.22 -11.13 -5.46
CA PRO A 80 13.42 -9.69 -5.63
C PRO A 80 12.23 -9.06 -6.33
N GLN A 81 11.89 -7.85 -5.90
CA GLN A 81 10.72 -7.10 -6.32
C GLN A 81 11.09 -5.63 -6.58
N LEU A 82 10.53 -5.06 -7.66
CA LEU A 82 10.59 -3.63 -7.94
C LEU A 82 9.17 -3.12 -8.21
N GLN A 83 8.81 -2.00 -7.63
CA GLN A 83 7.50 -1.39 -7.81
C GLN A 83 7.63 0.12 -8.01
N LEU A 84 6.80 0.66 -8.88
CA LEU A 84 6.57 2.09 -9.02
C LEU A 84 5.07 2.35 -8.88
N SER A 85 4.71 3.29 -8.03
CA SER A 85 3.32 3.66 -7.74
C SER A 85 3.15 5.15 -7.84
N TYR A 86 2.13 5.60 -8.55
CA TYR A 86 1.72 7.00 -8.62
C TYR A 86 0.29 7.15 -8.07
N PHE A 87 0.06 8.19 -7.29
CA PHE A 87 -1.26 8.55 -6.80
C PHE A 87 -1.45 10.06 -6.86
N LEU A 88 -2.57 10.48 -7.46
CA LEU A 88 -3.02 11.86 -7.53
C LEU A 88 -4.27 12.03 -6.65
N ALA A 89 -4.18 12.85 -5.63
CA ALA A 89 -5.33 13.39 -4.92
C ALA A 89 -5.70 14.75 -5.51
N LYS A 90 -6.90 14.85 -6.07
CA LYS A 90 -7.42 16.13 -6.59
C LYS A 90 -7.68 17.07 -5.43
N GLY A 91 -7.36 18.33 -5.65
CA GLY A 91 -7.74 19.40 -4.75
C GLY A 91 -9.25 19.62 -4.68
N ALA A 92 -9.67 20.44 -3.74
CA ALA A 92 -11.07 20.82 -3.55
C ALA A 92 -11.20 22.28 -3.15
N ASP A 93 -12.21 22.93 -3.71
CA ASP A 93 -12.62 24.26 -3.31
C ASP A 93 -13.88 24.16 -2.45
N TYR A 94 -13.83 24.73 -1.26
CA TYR A 94 -14.98 24.71 -0.36
C TYR A 94 -15.05 25.98 0.51
N THR A 95 -16.21 26.20 1.10
CA THR A 95 -16.43 27.32 2.01
C THR A 95 -16.91 26.76 3.34
N THR A 96 -16.27 27.15 4.42
CA THR A 96 -16.66 26.73 5.77
C THR A 96 -17.95 27.44 6.21
N SER A 97 -18.60 26.91 7.25
CA SER A 97 -19.81 27.52 7.84
C SER A 97 -19.60 28.95 8.38
N THR A 98 -18.35 29.33 8.67
CA THR A 98 -17.94 30.66 9.10
C THR A 98 -17.56 31.59 7.95
N GLY A 99 -17.71 31.13 6.70
CA GLY A 99 -17.45 31.90 5.49
C GLY A 99 -16.01 31.97 5.01
N LEU A 100 -15.11 31.20 5.61
CA LEU A 100 -13.73 31.04 5.13
C LEU A 100 -13.74 30.22 3.84
N LYS A 101 -13.22 30.78 2.75
CA LYS A 101 -13.02 30.05 1.49
C LYS A 101 -11.65 29.38 1.52
N VAL A 102 -11.63 28.09 1.17
CA VAL A 102 -10.44 27.28 1.10
C VAL A 102 -10.30 26.72 -0.32
N ASP A 103 -9.16 26.97 -0.92
CA ASP A 103 -8.73 26.42 -2.20
C ASP A 103 -7.54 25.50 -1.93
N GLN A 104 -7.78 24.20 -2.06
CA GLN A 104 -6.81 23.15 -1.82
C GLN A 104 -6.25 22.65 -3.15
N GLY A 105 -4.96 22.78 -3.36
CA GLY A 105 -4.27 22.26 -4.54
C GLY A 105 -4.30 20.73 -4.65
N ASN A 106 -3.88 20.21 -5.80
CA ASN A 106 -3.68 18.77 -5.96
C ASN A 106 -2.49 18.32 -5.12
N ALA A 107 -2.49 17.04 -4.72
CA ALA A 107 -1.36 16.38 -4.09
C ALA A 107 -0.93 15.16 -4.92
N ASP A 108 0.33 15.13 -5.32
CA ASP A 108 0.91 14.08 -6.15
C ASP A 108 1.89 13.26 -5.35
N PHE A 109 1.79 11.93 -5.45
CA PHE A 109 2.66 10.97 -4.78
C PHE A 109 3.28 10.04 -5.81
N LEU A 110 4.59 9.90 -5.80
CA LEU A 110 5.33 8.96 -6.64
C LEU A 110 6.28 8.15 -5.77
N THR A 111 5.93 6.90 -5.51
CA THR A 111 6.71 5.98 -4.67
C THR A 111 7.39 4.92 -5.52
N GLY A 112 8.71 4.78 -5.37
CA GLY A 112 9.47 3.62 -5.84
C GLY A 112 9.76 2.68 -4.67
N ARG A 113 9.66 1.37 -4.92
CA ARG A 113 9.99 0.33 -3.94
C ARG A 113 10.92 -0.70 -4.57
N ALA A 114 12.01 -1.00 -3.87
CA ALA A 114 12.89 -2.14 -4.16
C ALA A 114 12.95 -3.03 -2.93
N GLY A 115 12.69 -4.32 -3.11
CA GLY A 115 12.63 -5.25 -2.00
C GLY A 115 12.86 -6.69 -2.39
N PHE A 116 12.78 -7.53 -1.39
CA PHE A 116 12.87 -8.97 -1.56
C PHE A 116 11.97 -9.70 -0.56
N VAL A 117 11.60 -10.92 -0.93
CA VAL A 117 10.96 -11.89 -0.07
C VAL A 117 11.87 -13.11 -0.01
N LEU A 118 12.21 -13.56 1.20
CA LEU A 118 12.97 -14.79 1.45
C LEU A 118 12.08 -15.74 2.24
N GLY A 119 11.70 -16.86 1.66
CA GLY A 119 10.75 -17.75 2.28
C GLY A 119 11.09 -19.21 2.14
N LYS A 120 10.36 -20.00 2.92
CA LYS A 120 10.38 -21.46 2.85
C LYS A 120 8.97 -22.01 2.85
N LYS A 121 8.71 -22.94 1.93
CA LYS A 121 7.46 -23.68 1.80
C LYS A 121 7.63 -25.04 2.46
N PHE A 122 6.68 -25.42 3.31
CA PHE A 122 6.58 -26.72 3.98
C PHE A 122 5.37 -27.44 3.40
N ASN A 123 5.61 -28.42 2.54
CA ASN A 123 4.55 -29.24 1.99
C ASN A 123 4.14 -30.30 3.02
N TYR A 124 2.84 -30.55 3.16
CA TYR A 124 2.28 -31.57 4.03
C TYR A 124 1.03 -32.18 3.39
N GLY A 125 0.75 -33.43 3.72
CA GLY A 125 -0.39 -34.17 3.15
C GLY A 125 0.03 -35.56 2.72
N THR A 126 -0.86 -36.27 2.03
CA THR A 126 -0.57 -37.53 1.38
C THR A 126 0.14 -37.30 0.05
N SER A 127 0.78 -38.32 -0.51
CA SER A 127 1.58 -38.21 -1.75
C SER A 127 0.82 -37.57 -2.93
N ASP A 128 -0.51 -37.66 -2.95
CA ASP A 128 -1.34 -37.08 -4.01
C ASP A 128 -1.69 -35.61 -3.75
N ASP A 129 -1.56 -35.15 -2.48
CA ASP A 129 -1.91 -33.80 -2.03
C ASP A 129 -0.69 -32.93 -1.70
N LEU A 130 0.52 -33.45 -1.77
CA LEU A 130 1.76 -32.78 -1.33
C LEU A 130 1.96 -31.40 -1.98
N ASP A 131 1.57 -31.25 -3.23
CA ASP A 131 1.70 -29.97 -3.96
C ASP A 131 0.55 -29.01 -3.67
N ARG A 132 -0.54 -29.46 -3.07
CA ARG A 132 -1.73 -28.67 -2.81
C ARG A 132 -1.79 -28.12 -1.40
N ARG A 133 -1.28 -28.83 -0.41
CA ARG A 133 -1.29 -28.41 1.00
C ARG A 133 0.09 -27.99 1.45
N TYR A 134 0.21 -26.75 1.83
CA TYR A 134 1.47 -26.20 2.29
C TYR A 134 1.29 -25.16 3.38
N PHE A 135 2.32 -24.98 4.16
CA PHE A 135 2.51 -23.84 5.02
C PHE A 135 3.80 -23.12 4.60
N GLN A 136 3.71 -21.83 4.35
CA GLN A 136 4.83 -21.02 3.92
C GLN A 136 5.06 -19.89 4.91
N VAL A 137 6.31 -19.68 5.26
CA VAL A 137 6.76 -18.51 6.03
C VAL A 137 7.79 -17.77 5.20
N ALA A 138 7.68 -16.46 5.15
CA ALA A 138 8.61 -15.62 4.43
C ALA A 138 8.94 -14.34 5.21
N LEU A 139 10.19 -13.94 5.16
CA LEU A 139 10.67 -12.63 5.57
C LEU A 139 10.60 -11.71 4.35
N LEU A 140 10.14 -10.51 4.55
CA LEU A 140 10.12 -9.46 3.54
C LEU A 140 10.91 -8.25 4.03
N GLY A 141 11.54 -7.56 3.10
CA GLY A 141 12.28 -6.35 3.44
C GLY A 141 12.73 -5.59 2.20
N GLY A 142 13.01 -4.30 2.40
CA GLY A 142 13.44 -3.46 1.31
C GLY A 142 13.42 -1.98 1.66
N VAL A 143 13.50 -1.18 0.62
CA VAL A 143 13.50 0.28 0.67
C VAL A 143 12.34 0.83 -0.18
N LYS A 144 11.70 1.86 0.34
CA LYS A 144 10.75 2.72 -0.37
C LYS A 144 11.30 4.13 -0.43
N HIS A 145 11.18 4.77 -1.57
CA HIS A 145 11.51 6.18 -1.73
C HIS A 145 10.32 6.93 -2.30
N GLU A 146 9.91 7.97 -1.62
CA GLU A 146 8.87 8.89 -2.06
C GLU A 146 9.55 10.04 -2.81
N PHE A 147 9.31 10.11 -4.11
CA PHE A 147 9.89 11.14 -4.99
C PHE A 147 9.04 12.41 -5.05
N LEU A 148 7.72 12.26 -4.84
CA LEU A 148 6.74 13.35 -4.81
C LEU A 148 5.92 13.17 -3.54
N GLY A 149 6.20 13.96 -2.52
CA GLY A 149 5.69 13.78 -1.17
C GLY A 149 4.28 14.32 -0.93
N GLY A 150 3.49 14.58 -1.98
CA GLY A 150 2.15 15.15 -1.83
C GLY A 150 2.17 16.64 -1.48
N ASP A 151 3.24 17.35 -1.82
CA ASP A 151 3.34 18.80 -1.61
C ASP A 151 2.17 19.51 -2.29
N GLN A 152 1.41 20.24 -1.50
CA GLN A 152 0.27 21.02 -1.98
C GLN A 152 0.22 22.39 -1.32
N THR A 153 -0.29 23.36 -2.06
CA THR A 153 -0.60 24.68 -1.51
C THR A 153 -2.08 24.76 -1.16
N ILE A 154 -2.36 25.15 0.07
CA ILE A 154 -3.72 25.44 0.54
C ILE A 154 -3.85 26.94 0.72
N SER A 155 -4.76 27.55 -0.01
CA SER A 155 -5.03 28.99 0.03
C SER A 155 -6.32 29.28 0.78
N TYR A 156 -6.29 30.26 1.62
CA TYR A 156 -7.42 30.71 2.45
C TYR A 156 -7.81 32.13 2.09
N THR A 157 -9.12 32.40 2.00
CA THR A 157 -9.65 33.75 1.85
C THR A 157 -10.70 34.00 2.91
N GLY A 158 -10.44 34.94 3.82
CA GLY A 158 -11.32 35.35 4.88
C GLY A 158 -12.56 36.11 4.37
N VAL A 159 -13.56 36.25 5.21
CA VAL A 159 -14.79 37.04 4.90
C VAL A 159 -14.48 38.52 4.68
N ASP A 160 -13.41 39.04 5.23
CA ASP A 160 -12.88 40.38 5.04
C ASP A 160 -12.03 40.56 3.78
N GLY A 161 -11.84 39.44 3.02
CA GLY A 161 -10.99 39.41 1.83
C GLY A 161 -9.48 39.21 2.13
N ALA A 162 -9.09 39.05 3.38
CA ALA A 162 -7.71 38.71 3.73
C ALA A 162 -7.34 37.34 3.16
N LYS A 163 -6.10 37.22 2.64
CA LYS A 163 -5.59 36.00 2.02
C LYS A 163 -4.37 35.45 2.77
N ALA A 164 -4.33 34.14 2.91
CA ALA A 164 -3.18 33.41 3.43
C ALA A 164 -2.98 32.12 2.62
N SER A 165 -1.77 31.58 2.61
CA SER A 165 -1.48 30.28 2.01
C SER A 165 -0.51 29.51 2.88
N VAL A 166 -0.67 28.18 2.88
CA VAL A 166 0.19 27.22 3.60
C VAL A 166 0.59 26.13 2.64
N HIS A 167 1.88 25.78 2.67
CA HIS A 167 2.36 24.55 2.04
C HIS A 167 2.23 23.39 3.03
N ALA A 168 1.60 22.31 2.59
CA ALA A 168 1.34 21.13 3.42
C ALA A 168 1.65 19.86 2.64
N GLY A 169 1.97 18.79 3.36
CA GLY A 169 1.99 17.46 2.79
C GLY A 169 3.33 16.94 2.28
N ASP A 170 4.46 17.61 2.56
CA ASP A 170 5.77 17.09 2.14
C ASP A 170 6.20 15.89 3.00
N ILE A 171 5.97 14.68 2.47
CA ILE A 171 6.41 13.40 3.06
C ILE A 171 7.45 12.69 2.19
N ASP A 172 8.17 13.43 1.34
CA ASP A 172 9.27 12.88 0.55
C ASP A 172 10.32 12.22 1.44
N GLY A 173 11.09 11.31 0.88
CA GLY A 173 12.18 10.67 1.60
C GLY A 173 12.24 9.17 1.47
N THR A 174 13.20 8.60 2.15
CA THR A 174 13.49 7.16 2.12
C THR A 174 13.01 6.48 3.39
N ARG A 175 12.39 5.30 3.23
CA ARG A 175 11.92 4.44 4.33
C ARG A 175 12.41 3.03 4.10
N PHE A 176 12.78 2.35 5.16
CA PHE A 176 13.04 0.92 5.17
C PHE A 176 11.79 0.19 5.67
N TYR A 177 11.46 -0.91 5.05
CA TYR A 177 10.39 -1.77 5.53
C TYR A 177 10.89 -3.21 5.71
N TYR A 178 10.34 -3.89 6.69
CA TYR A 178 10.61 -5.28 6.97
C TYR A 178 9.41 -5.94 7.63
N GLY A 179 9.31 -7.26 7.50
CA GLY A 179 8.17 -7.96 8.06
C GLY A 179 8.22 -9.46 7.82
N VAL A 180 7.13 -10.11 8.19
CA VAL A 180 6.90 -11.54 8.02
C VAL A 180 5.56 -11.77 7.34
N ASN A 181 5.54 -12.73 6.43
CA ASN A 181 4.35 -13.24 5.77
C ASN A 181 4.19 -14.72 6.08
N CYS A 182 2.98 -15.13 6.37
CA CYS A 182 2.59 -16.52 6.52
C CYS A 182 1.47 -16.83 5.55
N ASP A 183 1.56 -17.96 4.87
CA ASP A 183 0.57 -18.44 3.92
C ASP A 183 0.29 -19.92 4.17
N TRP A 184 -0.96 -20.29 4.32
CA TRP A 184 -1.35 -21.63 4.68
C TRP A 184 -2.48 -22.15 3.80
N GLN A 185 -2.17 -23.05 2.88
CA GLN A 185 -3.16 -23.83 2.15
C GLN A 185 -3.66 -24.95 3.05
N VAL A 186 -4.77 -24.69 3.75
CA VAL A 186 -5.35 -25.61 4.77
C VAL A 186 -6.01 -26.82 4.13
N THR A 187 -6.78 -26.58 3.08
CA THR A 187 -7.43 -27.60 2.24
C THR A 187 -7.26 -27.23 0.77
N ASP A 188 -7.68 -28.08 -0.16
CA ASP A 188 -7.58 -27.83 -1.60
C ASP A 188 -8.27 -26.53 -2.05
N ASN A 189 -9.29 -26.11 -1.33
CA ASN A 189 -10.10 -24.94 -1.66
C ASN A 189 -10.08 -23.82 -0.59
N PHE A 190 -9.37 -24.02 0.54
CA PHE A 190 -9.30 -23.00 1.59
C PHE A 190 -7.85 -22.65 1.94
N ARG A 191 -7.56 -21.35 1.84
CA ARG A 191 -6.26 -20.77 2.11
C ARG A 191 -6.38 -19.61 3.11
N LEU A 192 -5.48 -19.57 4.10
CA LEU A 192 -5.31 -18.47 5.05
C LEU A 192 -3.99 -17.76 4.77
N TYR A 193 -3.97 -16.45 4.98
CA TYR A 193 -2.73 -15.68 4.92
C TYR A 193 -2.72 -14.61 6.00
N ALA A 194 -1.53 -14.29 6.47
CA ALA A 194 -1.27 -13.24 7.44
C ALA A 194 0.06 -12.55 7.12
N GLN A 195 0.09 -11.25 7.32
CA GLN A 195 1.31 -10.46 7.18
C GLN A 195 1.41 -9.47 8.34
N ALA A 196 2.63 -9.29 8.86
CA ALA A 196 2.96 -8.23 9.78
C ALA A 196 4.22 -7.53 9.28
N SER A 197 4.21 -6.19 9.24
CA SER A 197 5.33 -5.38 8.77
C SER A 197 5.47 -4.08 9.54
N ARG A 198 6.64 -3.50 9.46
CA ARG A 198 7.01 -2.19 10.01
C ARG A 198 7.73 -1.37 8.95
N GLU A 199 7.55 -0.05 8.98
CA GLU A 199 8.29 0.89 8.13
C GLU A 199 8.97 1.93 9.01
N GLU A 200 10.24 2.22 8.75
CA GLU A 200 11.05 3.22 9.44
C GLU A 200 11.70 4.17 8.44
N GLY A 201 11.54 5.45 8.66
CA GLY A 201 12.15 6.49 7.84
C GLY A 201 12.25 7.82 8.57
N ASP A 202 12.96 8.77 7.98
CA ASP A 202 13.28 10.03 8.64
C ASP A 202 12.06 10.92 8.88
N ARG A 203 11.09 10.93 7.97
CA ARG A 203 9.89 11.79 8.06
C ARG A 203 8.60 11.02 8.38
N TYR A 204 8.60 9.73 8.16
CA TYR A 204 7.43 8.88 8.38
C TYR A 204 7.85 7.53 8.93
N THR A 205 7.22 7.12 10.00
CA THR A 205 7.36 5.79 10.60
C THR A 205 5.98 5.17 10.76
N LYS A 206 5.84 3.92 10.35
CA LYS A 206 4.66 3.09 10.58
C LYS A 206 5.05 1.96 11.51
N ASP A 207 4.67 2.04 12.77
CA ASP A 207 5.11 1.10 13.80
C ASP A 207 4.76 -0.34 13.49
N TYR A 208 3.57 -0.58 12.97
CA TYR A 208 3.15 -1.90 12.49
C TYR A 208 1.99 -1.80 11.51
N ASP A 209 1.96 -2.76 10.63
CA ASP A 209 0.85 -3.06 9.72
C ASP A 209 0.57 -4.55 9.83
N ILE A 210 -0.65 -4.92 10.16
CA ILE A 210 -1.05 -6.31 10.29
C ILE A 210 -2.26 -6.55 9.39
N SER A 211 -2.15 -7.53 8.52
CA SER A 211 -3.26 -7.99 7.69
C SER A 211 -3.46 -9.49 7.83
N ILE A 212 -4.71 -9.91 7.89
CA ILE A 212 -5.11 -11.33 7.94
C ILE A 212 -6.26 -11.51 6.96
N GLY A 213 -6.23 -12.56 6.19
CA GLY A 213 -7.30 -12.87 5.25
C GLY A 213 -7.43 -14.35 4.95
N GLY A 214 -8.55 -14.68 4.32
CA GLY A 214 -8.84 -16.03 3.86
C GLY A 214 -9.37 -16.02 2.43
N LYS A 215 -9.10 -17.09 1.69
CA LYS A 215 -9.59 -17.31 0.34
C LYS A 215 -10.26 -18.69 0.28
N LEU A 216 -11.50 -18.71 -0.20
CA LEU A 216 -12.26 -19.92 -0.49
C LEU A 216 -12.46 -20.02 -2.00
N LEU A 217 -12.16 -21.18 -2.57
CA LEU A 217 -12.43 -21.53 -3.97
C LEU A 217 -13.60 -22.52 -3.98
N PHE A 218 -14.58 -22.36 -4.84
CA PHE A 218 -15.77 -23.22 -5.00
C PHE A 218 -16.06 -23.46 -6.48
#